data_1d1e812ba7db8bcb7a35888125029707
#
_entry.id   1d1e812ba7db8bcb7a35888125029707
#
_cell.length_a   1.000
_cell.length_b   1.000
_cell.length_c   1.000
_cell.angle_alpha   90.00
_cell.angle_beta   90.00
_cell.angle_gamma   90.00
#
_symmetry.space_group_name_H-M   'P 1'
#
loop_
_entity.id
_entity.type
_entity.pdbx_description
1 polymer ?
#
loop_
_entity_poly.entity_id
_entity_poly.type
_entity_poly.pdbx_seq_one_letter_code
_entity_poly.pdbx_strand_id
1 'polypeptide(L)'
;KLKQDYCDTFAYTYQEVRTIINQGDRNLVIENIIQKFKELQSRHDFVLCVGTDFLGKDPVFEFELNAEIASNLGCPVMLITSGEGKNAEEVRDSLLVTRDSMAPYSLDVIATIVNRSSLTRAEADDLSDIFAADDKPGLVYAIPDEPALGRATMRDLQKGLNAEVLSGEAHLDALVGDYLIAAMHVDNFLGYLAKDQLIVTPGDRTDILLASIASRLSSSKPDIAGVLLTGGIRPSAEVSSLIEGWTG
;
A
#
# COMPACT_ATOMS: atom_id res chain seq x y z
N LYS A 1 1.16 -2.78 -14.67
CA LYS A 1 0.71 -4.04 -14.02
C LYS A 1 1.51 -5.17 -14.63
N LEU A 2 2.29 -5.88 -13.81
CA LEU A 2 2.95 -7.12 -14.20
C LEU A 2 1.84 -8.14 -14.53
N LYS A 3 1.87 -8.70 -15.74
CA LYS A 3 0.91 -9.72 -16.19
C LYS A 3 1.42 -11.11 -15.77
N GLN A 4 1.58 -11.33 -14.48
CA GLN A 4 1.96 -12.64 -13.93
C GLN A 4 0.82 -13.14 -13.04
N ASP A 5 0.55 -14.43 -13.07
CA ASP A 5 -0.38 -15.05 -12.14
C ASP A 5 0.30 -15.07 -10.76
N TYR A 6 -0.37 -14.54 -9.76
CA TYR A 6 0.16 -14.49 -8.40
C TYR A 6 0.47 -15.90 -7.85
N CYS A 7 -0.37 -16.88 -8.19
CA CYS A 7 -0.19 -18.28 -7.76
C CYS A 7 1.12 -18.90 -8.25
N ASP A 8 1.70 -18.39 -9.36
CA ASP A 8 2.97 -18.89 -9.89
C ASP A 8 4.21 -18.27 -9.21
N THR A 9 4.03 -17.21 -8.42
CA THR A 9 5.12 -16.37 -7.91
C THR A 9 5.40 -16.51 -6.42
N PHE A 10 4.64 -17.29 -5.65
CA PHE A 10 4.95 -17.57 -4.25
C PHE A 10 5.05 -19.08 -3.97
N ALA A 11 5.82 -19.44 -2.95
CA ALA A 11 5.96 -20.84 -2.54
C ALA A 11 4.99 -21.21 -1.41
N TYR A 12 4.77 -20.29 -0.47
CA TYR A 12 3.97 -20.53 0.73
C TYR A 12 3.22 -19.26 1.16
N THR A 13 2.07 -19.44 1.80
CA THR A 13 1.45 -18.40 2.61
C THR A 13 2.16 -18.28 3.96
N TYR A 14 2.03 -17.13 4.62
CA TYR A 14 2.59 -16.93 5.97
C TYR A 14 2.14 -17.98 6.99
N GLN A 15 0.87 -18.38 6.94
CA GLN A 15 0.32 -19.40 7.86
C GLN A 15 0.92 -20.80 7.63
N GLU A 16 1.15 -21.18 6.37
CA GLU A 16 1.80 -22.45 6.02
C GLU A 16 3.23 -22.47 6.54
N VAL A 17 4.00 -21.39 6.30
CA VAL A 17 5.37 -21.26 6.81
C VAL A 17 5.41 -21.44 8.32
N ARG A 18 4.57 -20.72 9.07
CA ARG A 18 4.51 -20.87 10.53
C ARG A 18 4.17 -22.28 10.98
N THR A 19 3.23 -22.93 10.31
CA THR A 19 2.83 -24.30 10.65
C THR A 19 3.99 -25.27 10.46
N ILE A 20 4.69 -25.21 9.33
CA ILE A 20 5.82 -26.07 9.02
C ILE A 20 6.98 -25.84 10.00
N ILE A 21 7.31 -24.59 10.29
CA ILE A 21 8.40 -24.24 11.22
C ILE A 21 8.07 -24.67 12.66
N ASN A 22 6.83 -24.53 13.11
CA ASN A 22 6.40 -25.02 14.42
C ASN A 22 6.48 -26.55 14.54
N GLN A 23 6.48 -27.27 13.43
CA GLN A 23 6.71 -28.72 13.38
C GLN A 23 8.20 -29.10 13.37
N GLY A 24 9.10 -28.11 13.31
CA GLY A 24 10.55 -28.30 13.31
C GLY A 24 11.18 -28.38 11.91
N ASP A 25 10.38 -28.23 10.85
CA ASP A 25 10.82 -28.43 9.46
C ASP A 25 11.24 -27.14 8.76
N ARG A 26 11.97 -26.23 9.46
CA ARG A 26 12.43 -24.94 8.90
C ARG A 26 13.21 -25.13 7.58
N ASN A 27 14.08 -26.14 7.51
CA ASN A 27 14.87 -26.42 6.32
C ASN A 27 14.00 -26.73 5.09
N LEU A 28 12.89 -27.43 5.27
CA LEU A 28 11.96 -27.74 4.19
C LEU A 28 11.38 -26.49 3.55
N VAL A 29 11.07 -25.47 4.37
CA VAL A 29 10.59 -24.18 3.85
C VAL A 29 11.63 -23.54 2.96
N ILE A 30 12.88 -23.48 3.41
CA ILE A 30 13.98 -22.86 2.68
C ILE A 30 14.29 -23.62 1.39
N GLU A 31 14.37 -24.95 1.44
CA GLU A 31 14.61 -25.79 0.26
C GLU A 31 13.55 -25.58 -0.83
N ASN A 32 12.27 -25.53 -0.45
CA ASN A 32 11.18 -25.35 -1.41
C ASN A 32 11.18 -23.94 -2.01
N ILE A 33 11.53 -22.91 -1.22
CA ILE A 33 11.69 -21.54 -1.74
C ILE A 33 12.86 -21.48 -2.75
N ILE A 34 13.99 -22.12 -2.44
CA ILE A 34 15.13 -22.21 -3.35
C ILE A 34 14.75 -22.94 -4.65
N GLN A 35 14.01 -24.03 -4.53
CA GLN A 35 13.53 -24.77 -5.71
C GLN A 35 12.61 -23.89 -6.58
N LYS A 36 11.66 -23.20 -5.96
CA LYS A 36 10.77 -22.27 -6.68
C LYS A 36 11.53 -21.14 -7.35
N PHE A 37 12.52 -20.58 -6.68
CA PHE A 37 13.40 -19.55 -7.25
C PHE A 37 14.14 -20.08 -8.49
N LYS A 38 14.72 -21.27 -8.43
CA LYS A 38 15.43 -21.91 -9.56
C LYS A 38 14.48 -22.17 -10.74
N GLU A 39 13.25 -22.58 -10.49
CA GLU A 39 12.24 -22.74 -11.54
C GLU A 39 11.94 -21.41 -12.24
N LEU A 40 11.77 -20.33 -11.49
CA LEU A 40 11.54 -18.99 -12.05
C LEU A 40 12.77 -18.49 -12.82
N GLN A 41 13.97 -18.67 -12.25
CA GLN A 41 15.24 -18.29 -12.90
C GLN A 41 15.46 -19.01 -14.23
N SER A 42 14.98 -20.24 -14.39
CA SER A 42 15.10 -20.99 -15.66
C SER A 42 14.19 -20.44 -16.77
N ARG A 43 13.19 -19.63 -16.44
CA ARG A 43 12.18 -19.09 -17.39
C ARG A 43 12.26 -17.58 -17.58
N HIS A 44 13.02 -16.87 -16.74
CA HIS A 44 13.08 -15.42 -16.72
C HIS A 44 14.51 -14.92 -16.62
N ASP A 45 14.83 -13.84 -17.35
CA ASP A 45 16.15 -13.20 -17.32
C ASP A 45 16.44 -12.50 -15.98
N PHE A 46 15.39 -12.15 -15.23
CA PHE A 46 15.50 -11.48 -13.95
C PHE A 46 14.38 -11.96 -12.99
N VAL A 47 14.75 -12.29 -11.75
CA VAL A 47 13.81 -12.67 -10.69
C VAL A 47 13.99 -11.71 -9.52
N LEU A 48 12.93 -10.96 -9.19
CA LEU A 48 12.87 -10.13 -8.00
C LEU A 48 12.19 -10.90 -6.88
N CYS A 49 12.93 -11.19 -5.80
CA CYS A 49 12.38 -11.78 -4.60
C CYS A 49 11.93 -10.68 -3.63
N VAL A 50 10.68 -10.72 -3.21
CA VAL A 50 10.13 -9.80 -2.21
C VAL A 50 9.96 -10.57 -0.91
N GLY A 51 10.60 -10.10 0.17
CA GLY A 51 10.46 -10.65 1.50
C GLY A 51 9.07 -10.38 2.10
N THR A 52 8.82 -10.91 3.30
CA THR A 52 7.60 -10.60 4.06
C THR A 52 7.57 -9.14 4.47
N ASP A 53 6.37 -8.60 4.68
CA ASP A 53 6.14 -7.18 4.96
C ASP A 53 6.21 -6.81 6.46
N PHE A 54 6.58 -7.75 7.32
CA PHE A 54 6.65 -7.59 8.79
C PHE A 54 5.32 -7.20 9.45
N LEU A 55 4.19 -7.41 8.79
CA LEU A 55 2.85 -7.19 9.36
C LEU A 55 2.37 -8.38 10.20
N GLY A 56 3.17 -9.43 10.28
CA GLY A 56 2.90 -10.61 11.09
C GLY A 56 2.98 -10.34 12.60
N LYS A 57 2.68 -11.38 13.39
CA LYS A 57 2.70 -11.29 14.86
C LYS A 57 4.12 -11.34 15.46
N ASP A 58 5.12 -11.66 14.65
CA ASP A 58 6.50 -11.85 15.09
C ASP A 58 7.49 -11.25 14.06
N PRO A 59 7.73 -9.94 14.12
CA PRO A 59 8.61 -9.25 13.18
C PRO A 59 10.06 -9.74 13.24
N VAL A 60 10.55 -10.18 14.40
CA VAL A 60 11.92 -10.71 14.56
C VAL A 60 12.07 -12.01 13.77
N PHE A 61 11.12 -12.91 13.92
CA PHE A 61 11.09 -14.17 13.17
C PHE A 61 11.05 -13.93 11.65
N GLU A 62 10.23 -12.98 11.21
CA GLU A 62 10.11 -12.65 9.77
C GLU A 62 11.40 -12.07 9.22
N PHE A 63 12.07 -11.20 9.99
CA PHE A 63 13.38 -10.65 9.61
C PHE A 63 14.43 -11.75 9.46
N GLU A 64 14.56 -12.63 10.45
CA GLU A 64 15.51 -13.75 10.44
C GLU A 64 15.26 -14.70 9.27
N LEU A 65 13.99 -15.03 8.98
CA LEU A 65 13.62 -15.88 7.87
C LEU A 65 13.99 -15.25 6.52
N ASN A 66 13.68 -13.96 6.33
CA ASN A 66 14.03 -13.23 5.11
C ASN A 66 15.55 -13.17 4.92
N ALA A 67 16.32 -12.91 5.98
CA ALA A 67 17.77 -12.86 5.94
C ALA A 67 18.38 -14.22 5.59
N GLU A 68 17.87 -15.29 6.18
CA GLU A 68 18.30 -16.66 5.91
C GLU A 68 17.99 -17.10 4.46
N ILE A 69 16.80 -16.78 3.96
CA ILE A 69 16.44 -17.06 2.57
C ILE A 69 17.36 -16.29 1.61
N ALA A 70 17.57 -14.99 1.83
CA ALA A 70 18.45 -14.18 0.98
C ALA A 70 19.88 -14.71 0.96
N SER A 71 20.42 -15.12 2.13
CA SER A 71 21.74 -15.75 2.25
C SER A 71 21.82 -17.05 1.45
N ASN A 72 20.83 -17.92 1.57
CA ASN A 72 20.78 -19.20 0.84
C ASN A 72 20.60 -19.02 -0.68
N LEU A 73 19.89 -17.98 -1.12
CA LEU A 73 19.76 -17.64 -2.54
C LEU A 73 21.05 -17.03 -3.12
N GLY A 74 21.92 -16.49 -2.26
CA GLY A 74 23.15 -15.81 -2.68
C GLY A 74 22.88 -14.59 -3.55
N CYS A 75 21.75 -13.93 -3.39
CA CYS A 75 21.36 -12.79 -4.19
C CYS A 75 21.69 -11.46 -3.47
N PRO A 76 22.00 -10.38 -4.24
CA PRO A 76 22.13 -9.05 -3.66
C PRO A 76 20.82 -8.61 -2.99
N VAL A 77 20.93 -7.87 -1.89
CA VAL A 77 19.79 -7.42 -1.10
C VAL A 77 19.59 -5.92 -1.27
N MET A 78 18.36 -5.51 -1.55
CA MET A 78 17.91 -4.14 -1.40
C MET A 78 17.07 -4.03 -0.14
N LEU A 79 17.57 -3.28 0.84
CA LEU A 79 16.88 -3.05 2.10
C LEU A 79 15.85 -1.93 1.95
N ILE A 80 14.65 -2.14 2.49
CA ILE A 80 13.62 -1.09 2.55
C ILE A 80 13.26 -0.89 4.03
N THR A 81 13.38 0.34 4.51
CA THR A 81 12.98 0.74 5.86
C THR A 81 11.99 1.90 5.82
N SER A 82 11.16 2.05 6.87
CA SER A 82 10.24 3.17 6.98
C SER A 82 10.93 4.38 7.63
N GLY A 83 10.82 5.53 6.97
CA GLY A 83 11.19 6.83 7.50
C GLY A 83 10.00 7.65 8.02
N GLU A 84 8.79 7.05 8.02
CA GLU A 84 7.56 7.74 8.44
C GLU A 84 7.66 8.22 9.90
N GLY A 85 7.49 9.53 10.10
CA GLY A 85 7.55 10.15 11.42
C GLY A 85 8.93 10.16 12.07
N LYS A 86 10.00 9.77 11.36
CA LYS A 86 11.37 9.71 11.88
C LYS A 86 12.23 10.86 11.36
N ASN A 87 13.10 11.38 12.21
CA ASN A 87 14.18 12.28 11.83
C ASN A 87 15.43 11.49 11.36
N ALA A 88 16.48 12.19 10.91
CA ALA A 88 17.69 11.58 10.37
C ALA A 88 18.42 10.69 11.40
N GLU A 89 18.46 11.09 12.67
CA GLU A 89 19.12 10.32 13.75
C GLU A 89 18.37 9.02 14.04
N GLU A 90 17.04 9.07 14.14
CA GLU A 90 16.20 7.89 14.36
C GLU A 90 16.27 6.90 13.18
N VAL A 91 16.38 7.40 11.95
CA VAL A 91 16.61 6.56 10.76
C VAL A 91 17.99 5.92 10.85
N ARG A 92 19.03 6.69 11.20
CA ARG A 92 20.39 6.18 11.37
C ARG A 92 20.44 5.05 12.39
N ASP A 93 19.86 5.24 13.56
CA ASP A 93 19.83 4.22 14.63
C ASP A 93 19.10 2.96 14.16
N SER A 94 17.97 3.11 13.47
CA SER A 94 17.21 2.00 12.88
C SER A 94 18.04 1.21 11.87
N LEU A 95 18.82 1.89 11.03
CA LEU A 95 19.69 1.25 10.03
C LEU A 95 20.88 0.55 10.67
N LEU A 96 21.49 1.12 11.73
CA LEU A 96 22.56 0.48 12.47
C LEU A 96 22.11 -0.83 13.12
N VAL A 97 20.95 -0.82 13.79
CA VAL A 97 20.35 -2.03 14.36
C VAL A 97 20.09 -3.08 13.29
N THR A 98 19.55 -2.66 12.14
CA THR A 98 19.29 -3.56 11.01
C THR A 98 20.58 -4.18 10.48
N ARG A 99 21.62 -3.37 10.24
CA ARG A 99 22.94 -3.83 9.78
C ARG A 99 23.51 -4.88 10.74
N ASP A 100 23.51 -4.59 12.03
CA ASP A 100 24.06 -5.50 13.04
C ASP A 100 23.27 -6.81 13.12
N SER A 101 21.96 -6.76 12.92
CA SER A 101 21.09 -7.94 12.85
C SER A 101 21.32 -8.77 11.57
N MET A 102 21.78 -8.15 10.47
CA MET A 102 22.10 -8.84 9.21
C MET A 102 23.51 -9.45 9.19
N ALA A 103 24.42 -8.99 10.05
CA ALA A 103 25.82 -9.42 10.05
C ALA A 103 26.02 -10.96 10.10
N PRO A 104 25.23 -11.75 10.85
CA PRO A 104 25.37 -13.21 10.89
C PRO A 104 25.08 -13.91 9.56
N TYR A 105 24.36 -13.28 8.66
CA TYR A 105 23.91 -13.87 7.39
C TYR A 105 24.81 -13.56 6.19
N SER A 106 25.83 -12.70 6.38
CA SER A 106 26.78 -12.30 5.31
C SER A 106 26.08 -11.81 4.03
N LEU A 107 25.08 -10.95 4.18
CA LEU A 107 24.28 -10.43 3.07
C LEU A 107 25.01 -9.28 2.36
N ASP A 108 24.97 -9.28 1.01
CA ASP A 108 25.45 -8.19 0.17
C ASP A 108 24.32 -7.15 -0.01
N VAL A 109 24.36 -6.08 0.79
CA VAL A 109 23.38 -4.99 0.74
C VAL A 109 23.82 -3.98 -0.32
N ILE A 110 23.25 -4.03 -1.51
CA ILE A 110 23.60 -3.16 -2.64
C ILE A 110 22.95 -1.78 -2.58
N ALA A 111 21.82 -1.66 -1.91
CA ALA A 111 21.13 -0.37 -1.71
C ALA A 111 20.18 -0.42 -0.51
N THR A 112 19.97 0.76 0.08
CA THR A 112 18.97 0.97 1.13
C THR A 112 17.98 2.05 0.68
N ILE A 113 16.69 1.78 0.81
CA ILE A 113 15.62 2.74 0.54
C ILE A 113 14.94 3.09 1.86
N VAL A 114 14.99 4.38 2.22
CA VAL A 114 14.21 4.93 3.34
C VAL A 114 12.91 5.46 2.78
N ASN A 115 11.86 4.65 2.88
CA ASN A 115 10.55 4.94 2.30
C ASN A 115 9.69 5.80 3.23
N ARG A 116 8.85 6.67 2.66
CA ARG A 116 7.98 7.61 3.39
C ARG A 116 8.79 8.51 4.31
N SER A 117 9.83 9.12 3.79
CA SER A 117 10.85 9.84 4.54
C SER A 117 10.75 11.35 4.33
N SER A 118 11.03 12.11 5.39
CA SER A 118 11.24 13.56 5.31
C SER A 118 12.70 13.95 5.11
N LEU A 119 13.61 12.97 4.96
CA LEU A 119 15.04 13.22 4.78
C LEU A 119 15.31 13.99 3.50
N THR A 120 16.18 14.99 3.59
CA THR A 120 16.80 15.62 2.44
C THR A 120 17.82 14.68 1.79
N ARG A 121 18.21 14.99 0.54
CA ARG A 121 19.25 14.22 -0.14
C ARG A 121 20.57 14.21 0.63
N ALA A 122 20.98 15.34 1.21
CA ALA A 122 22.21 15.45 1.98
C ALA A 122 22.18 14.53 3.21
N GLU A 123 21.08 14.51 3.97
CA GLU A 123 20.91 13.62 5.11
C GLU A 123 20.89 12.13 4.69
N ALA A 124 20.34 11.79 3.53
CA ALA A 124 20.40 10.42 3.01
C ALA A 124 21.83 10.04 2.58
N ASP A 125 22.58 10.96 1.96
CA ASP A 125 23.98 10.76 1.58
C ASP A 125 24.87 10.55 2.82
N ASP A 126 24.60 11.24 3.94
CA ASP A 126 25.29 11.08 5.23
C ASP A 126 25.07 9.70 5.87
N LEU A 127 24.03 8.98 5.47
CA LEU A 127 23.76 7.61 5.94
C LEU A 127 24.50 6.54 5.12
N SER A 128 25.17 6.91 4.03
CA SER A 128 25.79 5.98 3.08
C SER A 128 26.91 5.12 3.71
N ASP A 129 27.58 5.63 4.74
CA ASP A 129 28.65 4.92 5.43
C ASP A 129 28.20 3.69 6.25
N ILE A 130 26.88 3.60 6.55
CA ILE A 130 26.34 2.52 7.37
C ILE A 130 26.52 1.15 6.70
N PHE A 131 26.37 1.10 5.38
CA PHE A 131 26.51 -0.12 4.57
C PHE A 131 27.69 -0.04 3.57
N ALA A 132 28.69 0.75 3.91
CA ALA A 132 29.92 0.82 3.12
C ALA A 132 30.65 -0.53 3.13
N ALA A 133 31.10 -0.98 1.94
CA ALA A 133 31.88 -2.19 1.76
C ALA A 133 33.01 -1.93 0.75
N ASP A 134 34.20 -2.52 0.97
CA ASP A 134 35.37 -2.41 0.07
C ASP A 134 35.72 -0.96 -0.31
N ASP A 135 35.72 -0.04 0.67
CA ASP A 135 35.96 1.40 0.50
C ASP A 135 34.96 2.13 -0.44
N LYS A 136 33.81 1.51 -0.72
CA LYS A 136 32.70 2.13 -1.46
C LYS A 136 31.57 2.50 -0.49
N PRO A 137 31.04 3.74 -0.59
CA PRO A 137 29.88 4.11 0.20
C PRO A 137 28.67 3.26 -0.20
N GLY A 138 27.85 2.89 0.76
CA GLY A 138 26.55 2.25 0.48
C GLY A 138 25.62 3.20 -0.28
N LEU A 139 24.70 2.66 -1.06
CA LEU A 139 23.68 3.48 -1.74
C LEU A 139 22.48 3.65 -0.82
N VAL A 140 22.21 4.88 -0.38
CA VAL A 140 21.02 5.22 0.41
C VAL A 140 20.15 6.20 -0.37
N TYR A 141 18.87 5.87 -0.49
CA TYR A 141 17.88 6.69 -1.18
C TYR A 141 16.70 6.98 -0.25
N ALA A 142 16.33 8.25 -0.11
CA ALA A 142 15.10 8.66 0.57
C ALA A 142 13.98 8.84 -0.46
N ILE A 143 12.85 8.16 -0.23
CA ILE A 143 11.61 8.36 -1.00
C ILE A 143 10.65 9.12 -0.11
N PRO A 144 10.18 10.33 -0.53
CA PRO A 144 9.27 11.13 0.26
C PRO A 144 7.93 10.43 0.47
N ASP A 145 7.25 10.81 1.55
CA ASP A 145 5.86 10.38 1.73
C ASP A 145 4.96 11.06 0.70
N GLU A 146 4.23 10.27 -0.06
CA GLU A 146 3.23 10.73 -1.02
C GLU A 146 1.85 10.24 -0.56
N PRO A 147 1.11 11.09 0.18
CA PRO A 147 -0.17 10.68 0.77
C PRO A 147 -1.19 10.20 -0.26
N ALA A 148 -1.07 10.63 -1.52
CA ALA A 148 -1.98 10.19 -2.58
C ALA A 148 -1.85 8.68 -2.88
N LEU A 149 -0.66 8.09 -2.68
CA LEU A 149 -0.44 6.66 -2.91
C LEU A 149 -1.12 5.76 -1.88
N GLY A 150 -1.38 6.28 -0.67
CA GLY A 150 -2.09 5.57 0.39
C GLY A 150 -3.61 5.73 0.36
N ARG A 151 -4.13 6.58 -0.53
CA ARG A 151 -5.58 6.82 -0.62
C ARG A 151 -6.28 5.67 -1.33
N ALA A 152 -7.42 5.26 -0.78
CA ALA A 152 -8.30 4.31 -1.44
C ALA A 152 -8.96 4.94 -2.67
N THR A 153 -9.17 4.13 -3.70
CA THR A 153 -10.05 4.51 -4.81
C THR A 153 -11.51 4.15 -4.49
N MET A 154 -12.46 4.74 -5.23
CA MET A 154 -13.87 4.32 -5.15
C MET A 154 -14.02 2.82 -5.48
N ARG A 155 -13.17 2.26 -6.35
CA ARG A 155 -13.12 0.84 -6.68
C ARG A 155 -12.67 -0.02 -5.49
N ASP A 156 -11.71 0.45 -4.71
CA ASP A 156 -11.26 -0.27 -3.51
C ASP A 156 -12.37 -0.30 -2.46
N LEU A 157 -13.07 0.82 -2.28
CA LEU A 157 -14.24 0.90 -1.41
C LEU A 157 -15.38 -0.01 -1.88
N GLN A 158 -15.68 0.02 -3.18
CA GLN A 158 -16.69 -0.86 -3.78
C GLN A 158 -16.39 -2.33 -3.49
N LYS A 159 -15.14 -2.76 -3.66
CA LYS A 159 -14.73 -4.14 -3.38
C LYS A 159 -14.70 -4.46 -1.89
N GLY A 160 -14.09 -3.58 -1.07
CA GLY A 160 -13.94 -3.80 0.37
C GLY A 160 -15.27 -3.83 1.13
N LEU A 161 -16.27 -3.07 0.67
CA LEU A 161 -17.61 -3.01 1.25
C LEU A 161 -18.60 -3.94 0.55
N ASN A 162 -18.20 -4.61 -0.53
CA ASN A 162 -19.09 -5.36 -1.42
C ASN A 162 -20.29 -4.51 -1.88
N ALA A 163 -20.02 -3.25 -2.22
CA ALA A 163 -21.04 -2.28 -2.58
C ALA A 163 -21.43 -2.42 -4.05
N GLU A 164 -22.70 -2.18 -4.35
CA GLU A 164 -23.21 -2.10 -5.71
C GLU A 164 -22.94 -0.72 -6.32
N VAL A 165 -22.53 -0.68 -7.58
CA VAL A 165 -22.37 0.58 -8.31
C VAL A 165 -23.70 0.93 -8.94
N LEU A 166 -24.29 2.04 -8.51
CA LEU A 166 -25.57 2.53 -9.05
C LEU A 166 -25.38 3.43 -10.27
N SER A 167 -24.29 4.20 -10.30
CA SER A 167 -23.93 5.10 -11.40
C SER A 167 -22.45 5.47 -11.32
N GLY A 168 -21.86 5.93 -12.43
CA GLY A 168 -20.50 6.45 -12.46
C GLY A 168 -19.42 5.38 -12.58
N GLU A 169 -19.65 4.23 -13.23
CA GLU A 169 -18.67 3.15 -13.40
C GLU A 169 -17.33 3.62 -13.99
N ALA A 170 -17.36 4.61 -14.90
CA ALA A 170 -16.16 5.17 -15.51
C ALA A 170 -15.26 5.93 -14.52
N HIS A 171 -15.75 6.28 -13.32
CA HIS A 171 -15.08 7.09 -12.32
C HIS A 171 -14.65 6.32 -11.07
N LEU A 172 -14.72 5.00 -11.09
CA LEU A 172 -14.33 4.15 -9.94
C LEU A 172 -12.85 4.27 -9.56
N ASP A 173 -12.01 4.77 -10.41
CA ASP A 173 -10.58 5.00 -10.11
C ASP A 173 -10.30 6.38 -9.47
N ALA A 174 -11.35 7.17 -9.16
CA ALA A 174 -11.22 8.41 -8.40
C ALA A 174 -10.68 8.13 -6.99
N LEU A 175 -9.65 8.91 -6.60
CA LEU A 175 -9.04 8.81 -5.27
C LEU A 175 -9.93 9.48 -4.23
N VAL A 176 -10.06 8.83 -3.07
CA VAL A 176 -10.77 9.38 -1.91
C VAL A 176 -9.77 10.10 -1.01
N GLY A 177 -9.90 11.42 -0.91
CA GLY A 177 -9.04 12.26 -0.07
C GLY A 177 -9.44 12.24 1.39
N ASP A 178 -10.75 12.31 1.64
CA ASP A 178 -11.36 12.35 2.97
C ASP A 178 -12.82 11.86 2.85
N TYR A 179 -13.53 11.76 3.96
CA TYR A 179 -14.94 11.42 3.96
C TYR A 179 -15.78 12.41 4.77
N LEU A 180 -17.03 12.61 4.36
CA LEU A 180 -18.01 13.45 5.06
C LEU A 180 -19.29 12.67 5.29
N ILE A 181 -19.65 12.48 6.57
CA ILE A 181 -20.95 11.92 6.94
C ILE A 181 -21.99 13.01 6.87
N ALA A 182 -22.86 12.96 5.86
CA ALA A 182 -23.86 13.99 5.59
C ALA A 182 -25.15 13.77 6.41
N ALA A 183 -25.07 14.07 7.71
CA ALA A 183 -26.20 13.94 8.64
C ALA A 183 -27.01 15.24 8.80
N MET A 184 -26.48 16.37 8.34
CA MET A 184 -27.09 17.71 8.51
C MET A 184 -27.98 18.10 7.32
N HIS A 185 -28.67 19.24 7.46
CA HIS A 185 -29.43 19.84 6.34
C HIS A 185 -28.51 20.25 5.20
N VAL A 186 -29.07 20.22 3.97
CA VAL A 186 -28.33 20.49 2.73
C VAL A 186 -27.61 21.84 2.73
N ASP A 187 -28.22 22.86 3.30
CA ASP A 187 -27.61 24.23 3.38
C ASP A 187 -26.28 24.20 4.14
N ASN A 188 -26.25 23.50 5.28
CA ASN A 188 -25.04 23.34 6.06
C ASN A 188 -24.05 22.38 5.37
N PHE A 189 -24.54 21.27 4.82
CA PHE A 189 -23.75 20.27 4.13
C PHE A 189 -22.89 20.89 3.02
N LEU A 190 -23.47 21.77 2.18
CA LEU A 190 -22.77 22.44 1.10
C LEU A 190 -21.58 23.32 1.56
N GLY A 191 -21.58 23.75 2.84
CA GLY A 191 -20.48 24.48 3.44
C GLY A 191 -19.27 23.62 3.84
N TYR A 192 -19.45 22.30 3.98
CA TYR A 192 -18.40 21.36 4.39
C TYR A 192 -17.80 20.55 3.24
N LEU A 193 -18.29 20.74 2.01
CA LEU A 193 -17.74 20.05 0.86
C LEU A 193 -16.29 20.45 0.60
N ALA A 194 -15.44 19.45 0.45
CA ALA A 194 -14.07 19.60 0.05
C ALA A 194 -13.73 18.71 -1.16
N LYS A 195 -12.61 18.99 -1.80
CA LYS A 195 -12.15 18.25 -2.98
C LYS A 195 -11.83 16.79 -2.61
N ASP A 196 -12.18 15.89 -3.52
CA ASP A 196 -11.91 14.46 -3.42
C ASP A 196 -12.57 13.77 -2.20
N GLN A 197 -13.63 14.38 -1.62
CA GLN A 197 -14.36 13.77 -0.51
C GLN A 197 -15.32 12.67 -0.98
N LEU A 198 -15.39 11.59 -0.17
CA LEU A 198 -16.47 10.62 -0.20
C LEU A 198 -17.62 11.11 0.68
N ILE A 199 -18.79 11.29 0.11
CA ILE A 199 -19.99 11.63 0.87
C ILE A 199 -20.68 10.35 1.31
N VAL A 200 -20.92 10.21 2.62
CA VAL A 200 -21.61 9.06 3.21
C VAL A 200 -22.98 9.51 3.71
N THR A 201 -24.05 8.94 3.16
CA THR A 201 -25.42 9.32 3.48
C THR A 201 -26.41 8.16 3.30
N PRO A 202 -27.53 8.08 4.04
CA PRO A 202 -28.60 7.14 3.71
C PRO A 202 -29.19 7.36 2.33
N GLY A 203 -29.65 6.30 1.68
CA GLY A 203 -30.16 6.36 0.31
C GLY A 203 -31.49 7.12 0.13
N ASP A 204 -32.22 7.41 1.22
CA ASP A 204 -33.42 8.25 1.24
C ASP A 204 -33.14 9.76 1.40
N ARG A 205 -31.86 10.14 1.59
CA ARG A 205 -31.45 11.55 1.65
C ARG A 205 -31.25 12.10 0.22
N THR A 206 -32.36 12.18 -0.51
CA THR A 206 -32.42 12.71 -1.87
C THR A 206 -31.86 14.14 -1.97
N ASP A 207 -32.08 14.96 -0.95
CA ASP A 207 -31.56 16.33 -0.86
C ASP A 207 -30.02 16.35 -0.89
N ILE A 208 -29.38 15.52 -0.09
CA ILE A 208 -27.91 15.40 -0.04
C ILE A 208 -27.36 14.81 -1.35
N LEU A 209 -28.02 13.75 -1.85
CA LEU A 209 -27.59 13.08 -3.08
C LEU A 209 -27.60 14.05 -4.28
N LEU A 210 -28.69 14.76 -4.48
CA LEU A 210 -28.82 15.73 -5.57
C LEU A 210 -27.85 16.92 -5.40
N ALA A 211 -27.67 17.41 -4.17
CA ALA A 211 -26.72 18.48 -3.86
C ALA A 211 -25.27 18.06 -4.11
N SER A 212 -24.92 16.82 -3.80
CA SER A 212 -23.60 16.24 -4.07
C SER A 212 -23.29 16.18 -5.56
N ILE A 213 -24.23 15.74 -6.38
CA ILE A 213 -24.07 15.67 -7.82
C ILE A 213 -24.07 17.07 -8.44
N ALA A 214 -24.96 17.95 -7.99
CA ALA A 214 -25.00 19.33 -8.44
C ALA A 214 -23.71 20.11 -8.11
N SER A 215 -23.06 19.80 -6.96
CA SER A 215 -21.77 20.42 -6.61
C SER A 215 -20.67 20.06 -7.62
N ARG A 216 -20.66 18.84 -8.12
CA ARG A 216 -19.74 18.37 -9.15
C ARG A 216 -19.90 19.12 -10.49
N LEU A 217 -21.13 19.48 -10.82
CA LEU A 217 -21.44 20.25 -12.03
C LEU A 217 -21.20 21.75 -11.86
N SER A 218 -20.97 22.22 -10.64
CA SER A 218 -20.80 23.64 -10.31
C SER A 218 -19.34 24.07 -10.38
N SER A 219 -19.07 25.15 -11.08
CA SER A 219 -17.73 25.79 -11.08
C SER A 219 -17.35 26.43 -9.72
N SER A 220 -18.30 26.62 -8.81
CA SER A 220 -18.12 27.28 -7.52
C SER A 220 -17.96 26.32 -6.33
N LYS A 221 -18.10 25.01 -6.57
CA LYS A 221 -18.00 23.96 -5.54
C LYS A 221 -16.89 22.98 -5.90
N PRO A 222 -16.25 22.35 -4.91
CA PRO A 222 -15.22 21.36 -5.15
C PRO A 222 -15.83 20.10 -5.78
N ASP A 223 -15.04 19.43 -6.62
CA ASP A 223 -15.37 18.10 -7.14
C ASP A 223 -15.19 17.05 -6.04
N ILE A 224 -16.16 16.16 -5.87
CA ILE A 224 -16.15 15.08 -4.86
C ILE A 224 -15.71 13.76 -5.50
N ALA A 225 -15.16 12.84 -4.71
CA ALA A 225 -14.77 11.51 -5.18
C ALA A 225 -15.98 10.64 -5.53
N GLY A 226 -17.05 10.75 -4.74
CA GLY A 226 -18.28 10.00 -4.95
C GLY A 226 -19.24 10.06 -3.77
N VAL A 227 -20.33 9.31 -3.88
CA VAL A 227 -21.35 9.19 -2.83
C VAL A 227 -21.53 7.72 -2.47
N LEU A 228 -21.42 7.39 -1.19
CA LEU A 228 -21.72 6.07 -0.63
C LEU A 228 -23.09 6.10 0.06
N LEU A 229 -24.03 5.35 -0.49
CA LEU A 229 -25.36 5.21 0.09
C LEU A 229 -25.37 4.09 1.14
N THR A 230 -25.89 4.38 2.30
CA THR A 230 -25.97 3.43 3.43
C THR A 230 -27.41 2.96 3.68
N GLY A 231 -27.55 1.94 4.55
CA GLY A 231 -28.86 1.43 4.97
C GLY A 231 -29.53 0.49 3.98
N GLY A 232 -28.88 0.17 2.84
CA GLY A 232 -29.52 -0.65 1.80
C GLY A 232 -30.71 0.02 1.10
N ILE A 233 -30.88 1.33 1.31
CA ILE A 233 -31.97 2.13 0.74
C ILE A 233 -31.52 2.65 -0.63
N ARG A 234 -32.31 2.41 -1.66
CA ARG A 234 -32.07 2.96 -3.01
C ARG A 234 -32.84 4.26 -3.20
N PRO A 235 -32.28 5.20 -3.98
CA PRO A 235 -33.05 6.37 -4.45
C PRO A 235 -34.30 5.94 -5.24
N SER A 236 -35.33 6.80 -5.30
CA SER A 236 -36.49 6.54 -6.13
C SER A 236 -36.13 6.42 -7.62
N ALA A 237 -37.00 5.82 -8.42
CA ALA A 237 -36.77 5.65 -9.86
C ALA A 237 -36.60 7.02 -10.56
N GLU A 238 -37.35 8.03 -10.14
CA GLU A 238 -37.26 9.40 -10.67
C GLU A 238 -35.91 10.04 -10.37
N VAL A 239 -35.40 9.86 -9.13
CA VAL A 239 -34.09 10.36 -8.73
C VAL A 239 -32.97 9.62 -9.46
N SER A 240 -33.07 8.30 -9.59
CA SER A 240 -32.10 7.49 -10.33
C SER A 240 -32.01 7.91 -11.79
N SER A 241 -33.15 8.09 -12.45
CA SER A 241 -33.18 8.56 -13.84
C SER A 241 -32.60 9.96 -14.03
N LEU A 242 -32.80 10.86 -13.05
CA LEU A 242 -32.18 12.18 -13.07
C LEU A 242 -30.66 12.11 -12.96
N ILE A 243 -30.16 11.24 -12.08
CA ILE A 243 -28.72 11.02 -11.88
C ILE A 243 -28.06 10.45 -13.13
N GLU A 244 -28.67 9.44 -13.75
CA GLU A 244 -28.20 8.85 -15.00
C GLU A 244 -28.09 9.89 -16.13
N GLY A 245 -29.05 10.80 -16.22
CA GLY A 245 -29.01 11.90 -17.18
C GLY A 245 -27.89 12.93 -16.96
N TRP A 246 -27.33 12.99 -15.75
CA TRP A 246 -26.23 13.90 -15.42
C TRP A 246 -24.86 13.25 -15.49
N THR A 247 -24.77 11.93 -15.36
CA THR A 247 -23.50 11.18 -15.24
C THR A 247 -23.18 10.33 -16.46
N GLY A 248 -24.04 10.34 -17.47
CA GLY A 248 -23.89 9.62 -18.74
C GLY A 248 -22.90 10.23 -19.71
#